data_1dada34c3f4f823b2b2d43956db960ac
#
_entry.id   1dada34c3f4f823b2b2d43956db960ac
#
_cell.length_a   1.000
_cell.length_b   1.000
_cell.length_c   1.000
_cell.angle_alpha   90.00
_cell.angle_beta   90.00
_cell.angle_gamma   90.00
#
_symmetry.space_group_name_H-M   'P 1'
#
loop_
_entity.id
_entity.type
_entity.pdbx_description
1 polymer ?
#
loop_
_entity_poly.entity_id
_entity_poly.type
_entity_poly.pdbx_seq_one_letter_code
_entity_poly.pdbx_strand_id
1 'polypeptide(L)'
;MDLRLNVQDGKTYNISLPNGQPLVTGTSSFKLEPVQADYDPQRTIVGYRDGGGNLIQLDESTVKGGALGGLMNFRSETLDKTQNQVGQLAVSLSVAFNEQHKQGVDLDGVQGDDFFNVRTPQAYSYEGNSAVTIDAIAF
;
A
#
# COMPACT_ATOMS: atom_id res chain seq x y z
N MET A 1 1.15 -13.38 -14.83
CA MET A 1 0.54 -12.07 -15.12
C MET A 1 -0.39 -12.26 -16.29
N ASP A 2 -1.63 -11.84 -16.17
CA ASP A 2 -2.59 -11.95 -17.27
C ASP A 2 -2.29 -10.88 -18.31
N LEU A 3 -2.20 -11.32 -19.57
CA LEU A 3 -1.86 -10.45 -20.68
C LEU A 3 -2.88 -10.67 -21.81
N ARG A 4 -3.20 -9.60 -22.52
CA ARG A 4 -4.00 -9.66 -23.72
C ARG A 4 -3.08 -9.59 -24.94
N LEU A 5 -3.20 -10.58 -25.80
CA LEU A 5 -2.49 -10.62 -27.07
C LEU A 5 -3.44 -10.19 -28.19
N ASN A 6 -3.05 -9.22 -28.98
CA ASN A 6 -3.72 -8.83 -30.20
C ASN A 6 -2.74 -8.95 -31.37
N VAL A 7 -3.16 -9.65 -32.42
CA VAL A 7 -2.35 -9.83 -33.63
C VAL A 7 -2.91 -8.91 -34.72
N GLN A 8 -2.08 -7.98 -35.18
CA GLN A 8 -2.44 -7.05 -36.25
C GLN A 8 -1.75 -7.49 -37.55
N ASP A 9 -2.50 -7.51 -38.63
CA ASP A 9 -2.01 -7.86 -39.99
C ASP A 9 -1.30 -9.22 -40.08
N GLY A 10 -1.64 -10.16 -39.18
CA GLY A 10 -1.06 -11.50 -39.15
C GLY A 10 0.43 -11.59 -38.81
N LYS A 11 1.10 -10.46 -38.55
CA LYS A 11 2.56 -10.41 -38.32
C LYS A 11 2.99 -9.55 -37.13
N THR A 12 2.17 -8.60 -36.71
CA THR A 12 2.49 -7.69 -35.61
C THR A 12 1.77 -8.12 -34.35
N TYR A 13 2.52 -8.39 -33.29
CA TYR A 13 1.98 -8.75 -31.98
C TYR A 13 1.96 -7.52 -31.08
N ASN A 14 0.78 -7.24 -30.53
CA ASN A 14 0.59 -6.23 -29.53
C ASN A 14 0.18 -6.92 -28.22
N ILE A 15 0.88 -6.62 -27.13
CA ILE A 15 0.64 -7.19 -25.82
C ILE A 15 0.23 -6.06 -24.88
N SER A 16 -0.91 -6.23 -24.22
CA SER A 16 -1.40 -5.26 -23.25
C SER A 16 -1.78 -5.92 -21.93
N LEU A 17 -1.79 -5.11 -20.89
CA LEU A 17 -2.36 -5.45 -19.59
C LEU A 17 -3.88 -5.55 -19.68
N PRO A 18 -4.56 -6.19 -18.70
CA PRO A 18 -6.03 -6.31 -18.68
C PRO A 18 -6.77 -4.96 -18.71
N ASN A 19 -6.15 -3.91 -18.20
CA ASN A 19 -6.68 -2.54 -18.21
C ASN A 19 -6.47 -1.80 -19.55
N GLY A 20 -5.91 -2.49 -20.57
CA GLY A 20 -5.69 -1.93 -21.90
C GLY A 20 -4.35 -1.21 -22.08
N GLN A 21 -3.53 -1.08 -21.04
CA GLN A 21 -2.21 -0.43 -21.16
C GLN A 21 -1.25 -1.32 -21.96
N PRO A 22 -0.57 -0.77 -22.99
CA PRO A 22 0.32 -1.55 -23.82
C PRO A 22 1.63 -1.86 -23.11
N LEU A 23 2.13 -3.09 -23.26
CA LEU A 23 3.47 -3.50 -22.89
C LEU A 23 4.37 -3.69 -24.11
N VAL A 24 3.79 -4.13 -25.20
CA VAL A 24 4.46 -4.26 -26.51
C VAL A 24 3.52 -3.76 -27.58
N THR A 25 4.01 -2.86 -28.42
CA THR A 25 3.28 -2.36 -29.58
C THR A 25 4.23 -2.36 -30.77
N GLY A 26 4.03 -3.29 -31.70
CA GLY A 26 4.93 -3.46 -32.84
C GLY A 26 6.38 -3.71 -32.40
N THR A 27 7.25 -2.77 -32.67
CA THR A 27 8.69 -2.83 -32.30
C THR A 27 9.02 -2.16 -30.96
N SER A 28 8.05 -1.51 -30.33
CA SER A 28 8.25 -0.81 -29.06
C SER A 28 7.86 -1.69 -27.89
N SER A 29 8.65 -1.67 -26.82
CA SER A 29 8.36 -2.37 -25.57
C SER A 29 8.50 -1.43 -24.39
N PHE A 30 7.60 -1.59 -23.41
CA PHE A 30 7.56 -0.82 -22.18
C PHE A 30 7.93 -1.75 -21.02
N LYS A 31 8.99 -1.39 -20.28
CA LYS A 31 9.46 -2.21 -19.17
C LYS A 31 8.67 -1.88 -17.90
N LEU A 32 8.33 -2.92 -17.18
CA LEU A 32 7.83 -2.77 -15.81
C LEU A 32 9.01 -2.47 -14.89
N GLU A 33 8.84 -1.53 -13.99
CA GLU A 33 9.84 -1.18 -12.99
C GLU A 33 9.21 -1.01 -11.60
N PRO A 34 9.95 -1.27 -10.52
CA PRO A 34 9.47 -0.96 -9.18
C PRO A 34 9.50 0.55 -8.97
N VAL A 35 8.41 1.10 -8.46
CA VAL A 35 8.27 2.53 -8.14
C VAL A 35 7.68 2.69 -6.74
N GLN A 36 7.96 3.81 -6.09
CA GLN A 36 7.31 4.14 -4.84
C GLN A 36 5.90 4.67 -5.10
N ALA A 37 4.95 4.24 -4.28
CA ALA A 37 3.58 4.71 -4.40
C ALA A 37 3.47 6.19 -3.97
N ASP A 38 2.71 6.99 -4.71
CA ASP A 38 2.50 8.41 -4.40
C ASP A 38 1.76 8.60 -3.07
N TYR A 39 0.90 7.63 -2.72
CA TYR A 39 0.10 7.66 -1.50
C TYR A 39 0.83 7.11 -0.27
N ASP A 40 1.93 6.35 -0.45
CA ASP A 40 2.73 5.78 0.63
C ASP A 40 4.19 5.63 0.19
N PRO A 41 5.08 6.52 0.64
CA PRO A 41 6.51 6.48 0.26
C PRO A 41 7.25 5.21 0.72
N GLN A 42 6.68 4.44 1.65
CA GLN A 42 7.27 3.17 2.11
C GLN A 42 6.79 1.98 1.28
N ARG A 43 5.78 2.19 0.41
CA ARG A 43 5.19 1.15 -0.41
C ARG A 43 5.79 1.14 -1.81
N THR A 44 6.38 0.03 -2.20
CA THR A 44 6.83 -0.20 -3.58
C THR A 44 5.71 -0.87 -4.37
N ILE A 45 5.38 -0.30 -5.51
CA ILE A 45 4.38 -0.81 -6.45
C ILE A 45 5.01 -1.01 -7.84
N VAL A 46 4.24 -1.54 -8.77
CA VAL A 46 4.67 -1.71 -10.15
C VAL A 46 4.30 -0.48 -10.96
N GLY A 47 5.23 0.03 -11.72
CA GLY A 47 5.00 1.07 -12.71
C GLY A 47 5.64 0.72 -14.05
N TYR A 48 5.43 1.56 -15.03
CA TYR A 48 6.11 1.47 -16.32
C TYR A 48 6.31 2.87 -16.89
N ARG A 49 7.26 2.99 -17.84
CA ARG A 49 7.44 4.23 -18.60
C ARG A 49 6.71 4.14 -19.92
N ASP A 50 5.93 5.18 -20.22
CA ASP A 50 5.29 5.33 -21.53
C ASP A 50 6.28 5.70 -22.64
N GLY A 51 5.80 5.82 -23.88
CA GLY A 51 6.62 6.22 -25.03
C GLY A 51 7.19 7.65 -24.92
N GLY A 52 6.66 8.48 -24.06
CA GLY A 52 7.15 9.83 -23.73
C GLY A 52 8.13 9.87 -22.56
N GLY A 53 8.43 8.73 -21.94
CA GLY A 53 9.31 8.63 -20.77
C GLY A 53 8.62 8.94 -19.45
N ASN A 54 7.31 9.19 -19.44
CA ASN A 54 6.56 9.45 -18.21
C ASN A 54 6.38 8.17 -17.40
N LEU A 55 6.59 8.27 -16.10
CA LEU A 55 6.36 7.18 -15.18
C LEU A 55 4.87 7.06 -14.87
N ILE A 56 4.31 5.88 -15.14
CA ILE A 56 2.90 5.58 -14.87
C ILE A 56 2.87 4.49 -13.82
N GLN A 57 2.18 4.75 -12.71
CA GLN A 57 1.94 3.78 -11.66
C GLN A 57 0.78 2.87 -12.06
N LEU A 58 0.96 1.56 -11.85
CA LEU A 58 -0.10 0.58 -12.07
C LEU A 58 -0.84 0.35 -10.76
N ASP A 59 -2.16 0.33 -10.84
CA ASP A 59 -2.97 -0.16 -9.75
C ASP A 59 -2.65 -1.64 -9.49
N GLU A 60 -2.47 -2.01 -8.22
CA GLU A 60 -2.10 -3.38 -7.83
C GLU A 60 -3.14 -4.41 -8.29
N SER A 61 -4.40 -4.02 -8.41
CA SER A 61 -5.49 -4.86 -8.92
C SER A 61 -5.36 -5.19 -10.41
N THR A 62 -4.56 -4.43 -11.14
CA THR A 62 -4.31 -4.64 -12.58
C THR A 62 -3.38 -5.83 -12.83
N VAL A 63 -2.47 -6.10 -11.90
CA VAL A 63 -1.49 -7.18 -12.04
C VAL A 63 -2.07 -8.46 -11.47
N LYS A 64 -2.70 -9.25 -12.33
CA LYS A 64 -3.31 -10.55 -11.98
C LYS A 64 -2.56 -11.69 -12.63
N GLY A 65 -2.61 -12.85 -11.99
CA GLY A 65 -2.03 -14.10 -12.51
C GLY A 65 -0.51 -14.16 -12.49
N GLY A 66 0.03 -15.36 -12.60
CA GLY A 66 1.46 -15.66 -12.51
C GLY A 66 2.07 -15.33 -11.15
N ALA A 67 3.39 -15.40 -11.05
CA ALA A 67 4.10 -15.16 -9.79
C ALA A 67 3.89 -13.75 -9.25
N LEU A 68 3.96 -12.73 -10.11
CA LEU A 68 3.80 -11.34 -9.69
C LEU A 68 2.37 -11.07 -9.18
N GLY A 69 1.34 -11.55 -9.88
CA GLY A 69 -0.05 -11.43 -9.44
C GLY A 69 -0.31 -12.17 -8.13
N GLY A 70 0.30 -13.35 -7.96
CA GLY A 70 0.24 -14.09 -6.70
C GLY A 70 0.85 -13.33 -5.52
N LEU A 71 2.00 -12.70 -5.72
CA LEU A 71 2.66 -11.87 -4.70
C LEU A 71 1.83 -10.63 -4.34
N MET A 72 1.25 -9.96 -5.34
CA MET A 72 0.39 -8.80 -5.11
C MET A 72 -0.88 -9.18 -4.34
N ASN A 73 -1.50 -10.31 -4.71
CA ASN A 73 -2.67 -10.82 -3.99
C ASN A 73 -2.33 -11.22 -2.55
N PHE A 74 -1.22 -11.92 -2.32
CA PHE A 74 -0.75 -12.25 -0.97
C PHE A 74 -0.52 -11.00 -0.13
N ARG A 75 0.11 -9.97 -0.72
CA ARG A 75 0.34 -8.70 -0.05
C ARG A 75 -0.97 -8.05 0.38
N SER A 76 -1.92 -7.85 -0.53
CA SER A 76 -3.18 -7.16 -0.24
C SER A 76 -4.11 -7.97 0.68
N GLU A 77 -4.24 -9.27 0.44
CA GLU A 77 -5.22 -10.09 1.15
C GLU A 77 -4.70 -10.65 2.48
N THR A 78 -3.39 -10.84 2.62
CA THR A 78 -2.82 -11.46 3.81
C THR A 78 -1.90 -10.51 4.56
N LEU A 79 -0.86 -10.00 3.91
CA LEU A 79 0.18 -9.25 4.60
C LEU A 79 -0.34 -7.92 5.16
N ASP A 80 -0.99 -7.10 4.35
CA ASP A 80 -1.50 -5.79 4.75
C ASP A 80 -2.58 -5.94 5.84
N LYS A 81 -3.49 -6.90 5.70
CA LYS A 81 -4.53 -7.17 6.70
C LYS A 81 -3.95 -7.63 8.03
N THR A 82 -3.00 -8.57 7.98
CA THR A 82 -2.34 -9.08 9.20
C THR A 82 -1.55 -7.97 9.89
N GLN A 83 -0.82 -7.18 9.14
CA GLN A 83 -0.05 -6.06 9.69
C GLN A 83 -0.96 -5.03 10.37
N ASN A 84 -2.11 -4.71 9.76
CA ASN A 84 -3.09 -3.82 10.37
C ASN A 84 -3.67 -4.40 11.65
N GLN A 85 -4.01 -5.70 11.68
CA GLN A 85 -4.54 -6.36 12.88
C GLN A 85 -3.52 -6.38 14.03
N VAL A 86 -2.25 -6.66 13.72
CA VAL A 86 -1.17 -6.61 14.73
C VAL A 86 -0.96 -5.18 15.23
N GLY A 87 -1.02 -4.20 14.34
CA GLY A 87 -0.95 -2.79 14.72
C GLY A 87 -2.09 -2.37 15.65
N GLN A 88 -3.33 -2.73 15.34
CA GLN A 88 -4.49 -2.46 16.20
C GLN A 88 -4.35 -3.12 17.57
N LEU A 89 -3.89 -4.38 17.61
CA LEU A 89 -3.66 -5.09 18.87
C LEU A 89 -2.58 -4.38 19.71
N ALA A 90 -1.48 -3.96 19.09
CA ALA A 90 -0.41 -3.24 19.79
C ALA A 90 -0.89 -1.91 20.39
N VAL A 91 -1.69 -1.14 19.64
CA VAL A 91 -2.27 0.12 20.11
C VAL A 91 -3.24 -0.13 21.25
N SER A 92 -4.16 -1.08 21.10
CA SER A 92 -5.14 -1.41 22.15
C SER A 92 -4.48 -1.87 23.44
N LEU A 93 -3.43 -2.71 23.34
CA LEU A 93 -2.66 -3.14 24.49
C LEU A 93 -1.94 -1.98 25.18
N SER A 94 -1.34 -1.10 24.39
CA SER A 94 -0.62 0.07 24.91
C SER A 94 -1.56 1.03 25.64
N VAL A 95 -2.74 1.29 25.07
CA VAL A 95 -3.76 2.15 25.71
C VAL A 95 -4.24 1.54 27.01
N ALA A 96 -4.66 0.26 27.01
CA ALA A 96 -5.14 -0.41 28.20
C ALA A 96 -4.08 -0.47 29.30
N PHE A 97 -2.80 -0.69 28.94
CA PHE A 97 -1.70 -0.69 29.90
C PHE A 97 -1.47 0.72 30.48
N ASN A 98 -1.48 1.75 29.66
CA ASN A 98 -1.32 3.13 30.11
C ASN A 98 -2.43 3.54 31.07
N GLU A 99 -3.69 3.18 30.78
CA GLU A 99 -4.82 3.44 31.68
C GLU A 99 -4.63 2.76 33.05
N GLN A 100 -4.20 1.51 33.05
CA GLN A 100 -3.94 0.79 34.28
C GLN A 100 -2.74 1.39 35.04
N HIS A 101 -1.67 1.76 34.33
CA HIS A 101 -0.47 2.35 34.94
C HIS A 101 -0.76 3.72 35.57
N LYS A 102 -1.61 4.54 34.96
CA LYS A 102 -2.03 5.84 35.50
C LYS A 102 -2.85 5.73 36.77
N GLN A 103 -3.47 4.58 37.05
CA GLN A 103 -4.21 4.36 38.30
C GLN A 103 -3.29 4.00 39.47
N GLY A 104 -2.03 3.65 39.18
CA GLY A 104 -1.00 3.35 40.17
C GLY A 104 -0.37 4.62 40.76
N VAL A 105 0.16 4.50 41.98
CA VAL A 105 0.99 5.50 42.62
C VAL A 105 2.32 4.84 43.00
N ASP A 106 3.41 5.57 42.89
CA ASP A 106 4.71 5.11 43.32
C ASP A 106 4.89 5.20 44.86
N LEU A 107 6.06 4.82 45.34
CA LEU A 107 6.37 4.84 46.78
C LEU A 107 6.47 6.28 47.37
N ASP A 108 6.63 7.27 46.51
CA ASP A 108 6.68 8.69 46.87
C ASP A 108 5.30 9.35 46.77
N GLY A 109 4.26 8.59 46.41
CA GLY A 109 2.86 9.05 46.24
C GLY A 109 2.61 9.78 44.94
N VAL A 110 3.51 9.66 43.96
CA VAL A 110 3.32 10.27 42.61
C VAL A 110 2.53 9.33 41.74
N GLN A 111 1.51 9.86 41.07
CA GLN A 111 0.67 9.10 40.15
C GLN A 111 1.43 8.69 38.89
N GLY A 112 1.19 7.48 38.39
CA GLY A 112 1.81 6.98 37.17
C GLY A 112 1.43 7.79 35.93
N ASP A 113 2.33 7.85 34.97
CA ASP A 113 2.14 8.49 33.66
C ASP A 113 2.11 7.43 32.58
N ASP A 114 1.99 7.83 31.31
CA ASP A 114 2.01 6.92 30.16
C ASP A 114 3.31 6.12 30.10
N PHE A 115 3.22 4.81 30.16
CA PHE A 115 4.36 3.91 29.99
C PHE A 115 4.73 3.73 28.53
N PHE A 116 3.72 3.57 27.66
CA PHE A 116 3.90 3.47 26.22
C PHE A 116 3.56 4.79 25.54
N ASN A 117 4.46 5.26 24.68
CA ASN A 117 4.20 6.42 23.81
C ASN A 117 3.49 5.96 22.56
N VAL A 118 2.18 6.12 22.51
CA VAL A 118 1.34 5.84 21.33
C VAL A 118 1.32 7.07 20.45
N ARG A 119 1.96 6.99 19.28
CA ARG A 119 1.95 8.09 18.31
C ARG A 119 0.57 8.27 17.71
N THR A 120 0.16 9.51 17.52
CA THR A 120 -1.05 9.83 16.74
C THR A 120 -0.89 9.31 15.30
N PRO A 121 -1.94 8.67 14.74
CA PRO A 121 -1.95 8.27 13.34
C PRO A 121 -1.67 9.48 12.44
N GLN A 122 -0.79 9.29 11.47
CA GLN A 122 -0.48 10.32 10.47
C GLN A 122 -0.91 9.82 9.10
N ALA A 123 -1.66 10.64 8.37
CA ALA A 123 -1.96 10.40 6.96
C ALA A 123 -0.91 11.12 6.10
N TYR A 124 -0.37 10.42 5.10
CA TYR A 124 0.48 11.05 4.10
C TYR A 124 -0.37 11.96 3.19
N SER A 125 0.19 13.12 2.86
CA SER A 125 -0.45 14.03 1.91
C SER A 125 -0.42 13.41 0.50
N TYR A 126 -1.58 13.23 -0.09
CA TYR A 126 -1.76 12.67 -1.43
C TYR A 126 -2.93 13.37 -2.13
N GLU A 127 -2.79 13.71 -3.40
CA GLU A 127 -3.80 14.46 -4.16
C GLU A 127 -5.17 13.75 -4.24
N GLY A 128 -5.16 12.41 -4.18
CA GLY A 128 -6.36 11.58 -4.14
C GLY A 128 -7.03 11.46 -2.77
N ASN A 129 -6.45 12.01 -1.72
CA ASN A 129 -7.09 12.04 -0.40
C ASN A 129 -8.25 13.04 -0.42
N SER A 130 -9.47 12.58 -0.21
CA SER A 130 -10.53 13.46 0.24
C SER A 130 -10.14 14.08 1.58
N ALA A 131 -10.50 15.33 1.82
CA ALA A 131 -10.25 16.04 3.08
C ALA A 131 -10.98 15.32 4.22
N VAL A 132 -10.34 14.25 4.75
CA VAL A 132 -10.80 13.54 5.92
C VAL A 132 -10.07 14.11 7.12
N THR A 133 -10.80 14.76 8.01
CA THR A 133 -10.30 15.06 9.34
C THR A 133 -10.25 13.74 10.11
N ILE A 134 -9.06 13.32 10.52
CA ILE A 134 -8.95 12.19 11.45
C ILE A 134 -9.33 12.76 12.82
N ASP A 135 -10.62 12.74 13.14
CA ASP A 135 -11.04 12.92 14.51
C ASP A 135 -10.52 11.72 15.34
N ALA A 136 -10.12 12.01 16.57
CA ALA A 136 -9.54 11.04 17.48
C ALA A 136 -10.28 9.71 17.36
N ILE A 137 -9.55 8.66 17.01
CA ILE A 137 -10.10 7.31 16.90
C ILE A 137 -10.57 6.92 18.30
N ALA A 138 -11.89 6.98 18.50
CA ALA A 138 -12.51 6.35 19.64
C ALA A 138 -12.43 4.82 19.39
N PHE A 139 -11.65 4.13 20.19
CA PHE A 139 -11.61 2.67 20.26
C PHE A 139 -12.69 2.15 21.21
#